data_0ec57c36fdfdc42706937d456fb1efc9
#
_entry.id   0ec57c36fdfdc42706937d456fb1efc9
#
_cell.length_a   1.000
_cell.length_b   1.000
_cell.length_c   1.000
_cell.angle_alpha   90.00
_cell.angle_beta   90.00
_cell.angle_gamma   90.00
#
_symmetry.space_group_name_H-M   'P 1'
#
loop_
_entity.id
_entity.type
_entity.pdbx_description
1 polymer ?
#
loop_
_entity_poly.entity_id
_entity_poly.type
_entity_poly.pdbx_seq_one_letter_code
_entity_poly.pdbx_strand_id
1 'polypeptide(L)'
;MAYGILFLRVVVGLLFFGHGAQKLFGWFGGHGPRATAGFLGQLGFRREHALPMALMAGLSEAAGLLFAFGFLTSLAALGMASVMVVAVATVHWRNGLWSTDGGYEFNLVLWAVAIAVTASGPGRFSLDALLGWVDNASGVWWGVGVLVVSLAGGALVMRLREPQLPAEDTDAALTREQERETQTIVS
;
A
#
# COMPACT_ATOMS: atom_id res chain seq x y z
N MET A 1 19.41 -8.86 -20.58
CA MET A 1 18.14 -8.63 -19.87
C MET A 1 18.05 -9.30 -18.49
N ALA A 2 18.48 -10.58 -18.32
CA ALA A 2 18.29 -11.30 -17.04
C ALA A 2 18.90 -10.63 -15.80
N TYR A 3 20.10 -10.06 -15.90
CA TYR A 3 20.74 -9.32 -14.79
C TYR A 3 20.01 -8.01 -14.45
N GLY A 4 19.44 -7.32 -15.44
CA GLY A 4 18.68 -6.10 -15.19
C GLY A 4 17.39 -6.38 -14.41
N ILE A 5 16.67 -7.46 -14.76
CA ILE A 5 15.47 -7.90 -14.02
C ILE A 5 15.85 -8.34 -12.59
N LEU A 6 16.93 -9.10 -12.42
CA LEU A 6 17.44 -9.47 -11.09
C LEU A 6 17.73 -8.23 -10.25
N PHE A 7 18.47 -7.25 -10.81
CA PHE A 7 18.80 -6.01 -10.11
C PHE A 7 17.55 -5.25 -9.67
N LEU A 8 16.57 -5.05 -10.58
CA LEU A 8 15.31 -4.38 -10.27
C LEU A 8 14.55 -5.10 -9.17
N ARG A 9 14.42 -6.43 -9.23
CA ARG A 9 13.73 -7.22 -8.21
C ARG A 9 14.41 -7.09 -6.85
N VAL A 10 15.73 -7.18 -6.80
CA VAL A 10 16.47 -7.08 -5.53
C VAL A 10 16.32 -5.70 -4.92
N VAL A 11 16.57 -4.64 -5.69
CA VAL A 11 16.51 -3.28 -5.17
C VAL A 11 15.08 -2.93 -4.74
N VAL A 12 14.10 -3.10 -5.63
CA VAL A 12 12.71 -2.73 -5.35
C VAL A 12 12.11 -3.65 -4.27
N GLY A 13 12.39 -4.94 -4.34
CA GLY A 13 11.89 -5.90 -3.35
C GLY A 13 12.43 -5.62 -1.94
N LEU A 14 13.71 -5.29 -1.79
CA LEU A 14 14.29 -4.95 -0.48
C LEU A 14 13.75 -3.61 0.07
N LEU A 15 13.50 -2.62 -0.79
CA LEU A 15 12.83 -1.39 -0.38
C LEU A 15 11.43 -1.67 0.18
N PHE A 16 10.64 -2.45 -0.53
CA PHE A 16 9.31 -2.84 -0.05
C PHE A 16 9.37 -3.66 1.24
N PHE A 17 10.28 -4.64 1.31
CA PHE A 17 10.49 -5.39 2.55
C PHE A 17 10.83 -4.48 3.73
N GLY A 18 11.69 -3.48 3.52
CA GLY A 18 12.01 -2.47 4.53
C GLY A 18 10.76 -1.74 5.04
N HIS A 19 9.90 -1.27 4.14
CA HIS A 19 8.63 -0.63 4.50
C HIS A 19 7.65 -1.59 5.20
N GLY A 20 7.55 -2.84 4.76
CA GLY A 20 6.77 -3.86 5.44
C GLY A 20 7.27 -4.15 6.84
N ALA A 21 8.59 -4.25 7.02
CA ALA A 21 9.22 -4.48 8.32
C ALA A 21 9.02 -3.29 9.28
N GLN A 22 9.00 -2.05 8.78
CA GLN A 22 8.63 -0.87 9.56
C GLN A 22 7.21 -0.98 10.14
N LYS A 23 6.26 -1.44 9.32
CA LYS A 23 4.86 -1.55 9.71
C LYS A 23 4.57 -2.76 10.61
N LEU A 24 5.24 -3.91 10.37
CA LEU A 24 4.99 -5.15 11.10
C LEU A 24 5.79 -5.25 12.40
N PHE A 25 7.06 -4.85 12.36
CA PHE A 25 8.01 -5.10 13.45
C PHE A 25 8.56 -3.81 14.09
N GLY A 26 8.32 -2.65 13.48
CA GLY A 26 8.90 -1.39 13.92
C GLY A 26 10.41 -1.27 13.61
N TRP A 27 10.94 -2.09 12.70
CA TRP A 27 12.35 -2.03 12.29
C TRP A 27 12.65 -0.78 11.47
N PHE A 28 13.93 -0.47 11.28
CA PHE A 28 14.39 0.65 10.42
C PHE A 28 13.74 2.00 10.74
N GLY A 29 13.48 2.28 12.01
CA GLY A 29 12.82 3.52 12.42
C GLY A 29 11.29 3.52 12.26
N GLY A 30 10.69 2.35 12.01
CA GLY A 30 9.22 2.19 11.99
C GLY A 30 8.63 2.14 13.40
N HIS A 31 7.29 2.17 13.48
CA HIS A 31 6.56 2.24 14.75
C HIS A 31 5.63 1.03 14.96
N GLY A 32 5.69 0.04 14.06
CA GLY A 32 4.92 -1.19 14.17
C GLY A 32 3.43 -1.08 13.82
N PRO A 33 2.66 -2.18 13.97
CA PRO A 33 1.31 -2.27 13.40
C PRO A 33 0.28 -1.38 14.10
N ARG A 34 0.44 -1.13 15.41
CA ARG A 34 -0.50 -0.27 16.15
C ARG A 34 -0.39 1.20 15.74
N ALA A 35 0.82 1.69 15.54
CA ALA A 35 1.04 3.06 15.05
C ALA A 35 0.58 3.21 13.60
N THR A 36 0.83 2.20 12.75
CA THR A 36 0.29 2.16 11.39
C THR A 36 -1.24 2.17 11.37
N ALA A 37 -1.89 1.44 12.28
CA ALA A 37 -3.34 1.47 12.44
C ALA A 37 -3.85 2.86 12.89
N GLY A 38 -3.13 3.51 13.83
CA GLY A 38 -3.44 4.87 14.24
C GLY A 38 -3.38 5.87 13.08
N PHE A 39 -2.35 5.75 12.24
CA PHE A 39 -2.22 6.55 11.02
C PHE A 39 -3.36 6.30 10.03
N LEU A 40 -3.77 5.04 9.81
CA LEU A 40 -4.93 4.72 8.97
C LEU A 40 -6.22 5.32 9.53
N GLY A 41 -6.38 5.34 10.86
CA GLY A 41 -7.50 6.03 11.51
C GLY A 41 -7.53 7.53 11.20
N GLN A 42 -6.36 8.20 11.21
CA GLN A 42 -6.25 9.62 10.82
C GLN A 42 -6.58 9.84 9.34
N LEU A 43 -6.37 8.83 8.49
CA LEU A 43 -6.77 8.86 7.08
C LEU A 43 -8.26 8.59 6.86
N GLY A 44 -9.06 8.38 7.91
CA GLY A 44 -10.50 8.19 7.84
C GLY A 44 -10.94 6.72 7.73
N PHE A 45 -10.07 5.76 8.03
CA PHE A 45 -10.49 4.36 8.12
C PHE A 45 -11.05 4.04 9.50
N ARG A 46 -12.13 3.25 9.55
CA ARG A 46 -12.77 2.86 10.81
C ARG A 46 -11.80 2.11 11.73
N ARG A 47 -11.85 2.40 13.02
CA ARG A 47 -10.94 1.81 14.02
C ARG A 47 -10.95 0.27 14.02
N GLU A 48 -12.12 -0.33 13.80
CA GLU A 48 -12.29 -1.79 13.72
C GLU A 48 -11.54 -2.43 12.55
N HIS A 49 -11.34 -1.69 11.45
CA HIS A 49 -10.62 -2.15 10.25
C HIS A 49 -9.15 -1.71 10.22
N ALA A 50 -8.77 -0.72 11.02
CA ALA A 50 -7.46 -0.09 10.94
C ALA A 50 -6.30 -1.07 11.25
N LEU A 51 -6.42 -1.91 12.28
CA LEU A 51 -5.37 -2.87 12.62
C LEU A 51 -5.26 -4.02 11.60
N PRO A 52 -6.34 -4.70 11.19
CA PRO A 52 -6.28 -5.66 10.08
C PRO A 52 -5.69 -5.06 8.80
N MET A 53 -6.07 -3.84 8.42
CA MET A 53 -5.53 -3.15 7.24
C MET A 53 -4.03 -2.83 7.39
N ALA A 54 -3.59 -2.41 8.57
CA ALA A 54 -2.17 -2.17 8.85
C ALA A 54 -1.33 -3.44 8.70
N LEU A 55 -1.84 -4.57 9.21
CA LEU A 55 -1.19 -5.88 9.06
C LEU A 55 -1.17 -6.32 7.59
N MET A 56 -2.28 -6.19 6.88
CA MET A 56 -2.35 -6.52 5.45
C MET A 56 -1.40 -5.66 4.62
N ALA A 57 -1.34 -4.36 4.87
CA ALA A 57 -0.41 -3.46 4.19
C ALA A 57 1.04 -3.86 4.48
N GLY A 58 1.38 -4.12 5.74
CA GLY A 58 2.71 -4.56 6.13
C GLY A 58 3.10 -5.90 5.49
N LEU A 59 2.21 -6.89 5.45
CA LEU A 59 2.43 -8.18 4.79
C LEU A 59 2.61 -8.03 3.28
N SER A 60 1.76 -7.20 2.65
CA SER A 60 1.85 -6.94 1.21
C SER A 60 3.19 -6.30 0.83
N GLU A 61 3.71 -5.40 1.66
CA GLU A 61 5.03 -4.81 1.44
C GLU A 61 6.16 -5.79 1.83
N ALA A 62 6.01 -6.57 2.90
CA ALA A 62 7.00 -7.59 3.27
C ALA A 62 7.15 -8.67 2.20
N ALA A 63 6.12 -8.91 1.37
CA ALA A 63 6.20 -9.74 0.18
C ALA A 63 7.24 -9.24 -0.85
N GLY A 64 7.74 -8.02 -0.70
CA GLY A 64 8.92 -7.53 -1.41
C GLY A 64 10.13 -8.45 -1.30
N LEU A 65 10.29 -9.19 -0.18
CA LEU A 65 11.34 -10.20 -0.06
C LEU A 65 11.12 -11.37 -1.02
N LEU A 66 9.89 -11.83 -1.20
CA LEU A 66 9.54 -12.85 -2.20
C LEU A 66 9.82 -12.34 -3.61
N PHE A 67 9.47 -11.08 -3.88
CA PHE A 67 9.76 -10.43 -5.15
C PHE A 67 11.26 -10.34 -5.42
N ALA A 68 12.08 -10.00 -4.42
CA ALA A 68 13.54 -9.93 -4.54
C ALA A 68 14.13 -11.29 -4.93
N PHE A 69 13.70 -12.38 -4.28
CA PHE A 69 14.12 -13.75 -4.62
C PHE A 69 13.48 -14.27 -5.92
N GLY A 70 12.45 -13.60 -6.44
CA GLY A 70 11.68 -14.07 -7.59
C GLY A 70 10.91 -15.34 -7.28
N PHE A 71 10.26 -15.38 -6.12
CA PHE A 71 9.40 -16.45 -5.68
C PHE A 71 7.97 -15.95 -5.56
N LEU A 72 7.04 -16.64 -6.22
CA LEU A 72 5.66 -16.18 -6.37
C LEU A 72 5.61 -14.73 -6.86
N THR A 73 6.45 -14.40 -7.83
CA THR A 73 6.76 -13.02 -8.23
C THR A 73 5.52 -12.22 -8.57
N SER A 74 4.57 -12.79 -9.30
CA SER A 74 3.32 -12.10 -9.70
C SER A 74 2.40 -11.82 -8.52
N LEU A 75 2.35 -12.73 -7.54
CA LEU A 75 1.56 -12.54 -6.31
C LEU A 75 2.20 -11.48 -5.40
N ALA A 76 3.52 -11.51 -5.24
CA ALA A 76 4.25 -10.50 -4.51
C ALA A 76 4.07 -9.12 -5.16
N ALA A 77 4.20 -9.03 -6.48
CA ALA A 77 3.95 -7.82 -7.26
C ALA A 77 2.53 -7.29 -7.08
N LEU A 78 1.51 -8.16 -7.02
CA LEU A 78 0.12 -7.78 -6.77
C LEU A 78 -0.03 -7.11 -5.41
N GLY A 79 0.53 -7.69 -4.35
CA GLY A 79 0.52 -7.09 -3.02
C GLY A 79 1.16 -5.71 -3.01
N MET A 80 2.39 -5.63 -3.55
CA MET A 80 3.15 -4.36 -3.66
C MET A 80 2.39 -3.31 -4.46
N ALA A 81 1.85 -3.68 -5.63
CA ALA A 81 1.09 -2.78 -6.50
C ALA A 81 -0.19 -2.27 -5.81
N SER A 82 -0.90 -3.13 -5.09
CA SER A 82 -2.13 -2.77 -4.37
C SER A 82 -1.86 -1.73 -3.28
N VAL A 83 -0.78 -1.90 -2.51
CA VAL A 83 -0.40 -0.92 -1.48
C VAL A 83 -0.04 0.43 -2.10
N MET A 84 0.64 0.45 -3.26
CA MET A 84 0.97 1.69 -3.95
C MET A 84 -0.29 2.44 -4.41
N VAL A 85 -1.29 1.74 -4.94
CA VAL A 85 -2.57 2.37 -5.32
C VAL A 85 -3.26 2.98 -4.10
N VAL A 86 -3.34 2.25 -2.98
CA VAL A 86 -3.93 2.77 -1.74
C VAL A 86 -3.15 3.97 -1.21
N ALA A 87 -1.81 3.90 -1.17
CA ALA A 87 -0.97 5.00 -0.71
C ALA A 87 -1.15 6.27 -1.55
N VAL A 88 -1.21 6.12 -2.88
CA VAL A 88 -1.53 7.24 -3.78
C VAL A 88 -2.88 7.84 -3.42
N ALA A 89 -3.92 7.02 -3.37
CA ALA A 89 -5.30 7.49 -3.17
C ALA A 89 -5.53 8.14 -1.79
N THR A 90 -4.81 7.69 -0.75
CA THR A 90 -5.03 8.15 0.64
C THR A 90 -4.11 9.27 1.08
N VAL A 91 -2.87 9.27 0.62
CA VAL A 91 -1.81 10.15 1.16
C VAL A 91 -1.32 11.14 0.10
N HIS A 92 -0.99 10.64 -1.11
CA HIS A 92 -0.18 11.41 -2.05
C HIS A 92 -0.98 12.14 -3.12
N TRP A 93 -2.23 11.71 -3.42
CA TRP A 93 -3.02 12.26 -4.53
C TRP A 93 -3.20 13.77 -4.49
N ARG A 94 -3.44 14.33 -3.30
CA ARG A 94 -3.67 15.77 -3.12
C ARG A 94 -2.41 16.62 -3.28
N ASN A 95 -1.24 16.00 -3.18
CA ASN A 95 0.05 16.68 -3.29
C ASN A 95 0.57 16.73 -4.75
N GLY A 96 -0.22 16.23 -5.72
CA GLY A 96 0.18 16.19 -7.12
C GLY A 96 1.19 15.11 -7.45
N LEU A 97 1.87 15.27 -8.59
CA LEU A 97 2.78 14.24 -9.11
C LEU A 97 4.13 14.23 -8.39
N TRP A 98 4.75 15.39 -8.19
CA TRP A 98 6.17 15.50 -7.85
C TRP A 98 6.49 15.13 -6.40
N SER A 99 7.52 14.29 -6.20
CA SER A 99 7.96 13.84 -4.88
C SER A 99 8.47 14.98 -3.99
N THR A 100 8.97 16.05 -4.57
CA THR A 100 9.38 17.27 -3.85
C THR A 100 8.24 17.89 -3.04
N ASP A 101 7.02 17.72 -3.51
CA ASP A 101 5.80 18.22 -2.86
C ASP A 101 5.07 17.12 -2.08
N GLY A 102 5.70 15.96 -1.89
CA GLY A 102 5.09 14.79 -1.25
C GLY A 102 4.12 14.03 -2.16
N GLY A 103 4.19 14.25 -3.48
CA GLY A 103 3.33 13.65 -4.48
C GLY A 103 3.60 12.16 -4.74
N TYR A 104 2.91 11.61 -5.72
CA TYR A 104 2.86 10.15 -5.95
C TYR A 104 3.88 9.62 -6.98
N GLU A 105 4.83 10.43 -7.46
CA GLU A 105 5.85 10.05 -8.45
C GLU A 105 6.55 8.73 -8.09
N PHE A 106 7.03 8.63 -6.85
CA PHE A 106 7.73 7.45 -6.36
C PHE A 106 6.83 6.20 -6.35
N ASN A 107 5.60 6.34 -5.89
CA ASN A 107 4.62 5.26 -5.88
C ASN A 107 4.31 4.77 -7.30
N LEU A 108 4.18 5.70 -8.26
CA LEU A 108 3.93 5.39 -9.65
C LEU A 108 5.07 4.57 -10.27
N VAL A 109 6.32 4.96 -10.02
CA VAL A 109 7.51 4.23 -10.51
C VAL A 109 7.55 2.81 -9.93
N LEU A 110 7.37 2.66 -8.62
CA LEU A 110 7.37 1.34 -7.97
C LEU A 110 6.24 0.45 -8.48
N TRP A 111 5.04 1.01 -8.65
CA TRP A 111 3.90 0.31 -9.23
C TRP A 111 4.17 -0.16 -10.66
N ALA A 112 4.72 0.73 -11.51
CA ALA A 112 5.08 0.38 -12.88
C ALA A 112 6.14 -0.72 -12.95
N VAL A 113 7.16 -0.70 -12.07
CA VAL A 113 8.19 -1.74 -11.98
C VAL A 113 7.58 -3.10 -11.61
N ALA A 114 6.66 -3.14 -10.63
CA ALA A 114 6.00 -4.38 -10.22
C ALA A 114 5.23 -5.02 -11.40
N ILE A 115 4.48 -4.21 -12.16
CA ILE A 115 3.74 -4.65 -13.34
C ILE A 115 4.69 -5.09 -14.46
N ALA A 116 5.72 -4.30 -14.74
CA ALA A 116 6.67 -4.58 -15.81
C ALA A 116 7.43 -5.89 -15.58
N VAL A 117 7.88 -6.16 -14.35
CA VAL A 117 8.54 -7.40 -13.97
C VAL A 117 7.60 -8.59 -14.11
N THR A 118 6.33 -8.46 -13.69
CA THR A 118 5.33 -9.51 -13.87
C THR A 118 5.07 -9.80 -15.35
N ALA A 119 4.93 -8.76 -16.16
CA ALA A 119 4.66 -8.88 -17.59
C ALA A 119 5.85 -9.47 -18.37
N SER A 120 7.07 -9.14 -17.96
CA SER A 120 8.31 -9.63 -18.60
C SER A 120 8.75 -11.00 -18.07
N GLY A 121 8.23 -11.41 -16.93
CA GLY A 121 8.66 -12.57 -16.16
C GLY A 121 9.77 -12.25 -15.16
N PRO A 122 9.95 -13.11 -14.15
CA PRO A 122 10.91 -12.90 -13.06
C PRO A 122 12.38 -13.05 -13.49
N GLY A 123 12.62 -13.51 -14.70
CA GLY A 123 13.94 -13.75 -15.25
C GLY A 123 14.56 -15.07 -14.78
N ARG A 124 15.63 -15.50 -15.48
CA ARG A 124 16.27 -16.80 -15.25
C ARG A 124 16.91 -16.96 -13.86
N PHE A 125 17.24 -15.88 -13.19
CA PHE A 125 17.80 -15.88 -11.83
C PHE A 125 16.70 -15.65 -10.78
N SER A 126 15.70 -16.51 -10.78
CA SER A 126 14.56 -16.47 -9.87
C SER A 126 14.23 -17.88 -9.37
N LEU A 127 13.61 -17.96 -8.20
CA LEU A 127 13.10 -19.23 -7.68
C LEU A 127 11.95 -19.76 -8.56
N ASP A 128 11.10 -18.89 -9.11
CA ASP A 128 10.05 -19.29 -10.06
C ASP A 128 10.62 -19.98 -11.31
N ALA A 129 11.79 -19.50 -11.81
CA ALA A 129 12.47 -20.14 -12.93
C ALA A 129 13.06 -21.50 -12.54
N LEU A 130 13.65 -21.60 -11.35
CA LEU A 130 14.19 -22.85 -10.82
C LEU A 130 13.12 -23.93 -10.67
N LEU A 131 11.89 -23.50 -10.28
CA LEU A 131 10.73 -24.39 -10.10
C LEU A 131 9.96 -24.65 -11.40
N GLY A 132 10.35 -24.05 -12.52
CA GLY A 132 9.64 -24.19 -13.79
C GLY A 132 8.28 -23.50 -13.87
N TRP A 133 8.04 -22.49 -13.03
CA TRP A 133 6.74 -21.80 -12.94
C TRP A 133 6.61 -20.57 -13.83
N VAL A 134 7.66 -20.14 -14.50
CA VAL A 134 7.70 -18.88 -15.27
C VAL A 134 6.58 -18.79 -16.29
N ASP A 135 6.40 -19.86 -17.09
CA ASP A 135 5.43 -19.86 -18.19
C ASP A 135 3.98 -19.89 -17.72
N ASN A 136 3.76 -20.33 -16.49
CA ASN A 136 2.41 -20.45 -15.90
C ASN A 136 2.02 -19.26 -15.00
N ALA A 137 3.00 -18.49 -14.53
CA ALA A 137 2.79 -17.46 -13.49
C ALA A 137 3.35 -16.08 -13.86
N SER A 138 3.72 -15.86 -15.12
CA SER A 138 4.19 -14.56 -15.61
C SER A 138 3.79 -14.34 -17.08
N GLY A 139 4.06 -13.14 -17.60
CA GLY A 139 3.74 -12.73 -18.96
C GLY A 139 2.73 -11.57 -19.00
N VAL A 140 2.46 -11.07 -20.20
CA VAL A 140 1.65 -9.86 -20.41
C VAL A 140 0.29 -9.93 -19.71
N TRP A 141 -0.38 -11.07 -19.77
CA TRP A 141 -1.69 -11.23 -19.13
C TRP A 141 -1.64 -11.20 -17.60
N TRP A 142 -0.55 -11.71 -17.02
CA TRP A 142 -0.29 -11.57 -15.59
C TRP A 142 -0.02 -10.11 -15.21
N GLY A 143 0.74 -9.38 -16.04
CA GLY A 143 0.94 -7.94 -15.86
C GLY A 143 -0.36 -7.15 -15.91
N VAL A 144 -1.22 -7.44 -16.89
CA VAL A 144 -2.57 -6.86 -16.99
C VAL A 144 -3.42 -7.24 -15.77
N GLY A 145 -3.33 -8.49 -15.30
CA GLY A 145 -4.02 -8.95 -14.10
C GLY A 145 -3.59 -8.15 -12.87
N VAL A 146 -2.30 -7.97 -12.64
CA VAL A 146 -1.76 -7.16 -11.53
C VAL A 146 -2.23 -5.72 -11.64
N LEU A 147 -2.19 -5.12 -12.83
CA LEU A 147 -2.70 -3.78 -13.10
C LEU A 147 -4.17 -3.65 -12.68
N VAL A 148 -5.03 -4.49 -13.23
CA VAL A 148 -6.49 -4.39 -13.03
C VAL A 148 -6.87 -4.71 -11.59
N VAL A 149 -6.31 -5.78 -11.01
CA VAL A 149 -6.66 -6.21 -9.65
C VAL A 149 -6.13 -5.23 -8.61
N SER A 150 -4.93 -4.65 -8.80
CA SER A 150 -4.42 -3.63 -7.87
C SER A 150 -5.28 -2.37 -7.88
N LEU A 151 -5.72 -1.89 -9.04
CA LEU A 151 -6.62 -0.74 -9.16
C LEU A 151 -8.00 -1.03 -8.54
N ALA A 152 -8.60 -2.19 -8.86
CA ALA A 152 -9.90 -2.59 -8.32
C ALA A 152 -9.85 -2.79 -6.79
N GLY A 153 -8.80 -3.45 -6.30
CA GLY A 153 -8.57 -3.65 -4.87
C GLY A 153 -8.37 -2.32 -4.13
N GLY A 154 -7.59 -1.41 -4.70
CA GLY A 154 -7.43 -0.06 -4.15
C GLY A 154 -8.75 0.70 -4.09
N ALA A 155 -9.54 0.67 -5.16
CA ALA A 155 -10.87 1.28 -5.19
C ALA A 155 -11.82 0.67 -4.15
N LEU A 156 -11.76 -0.65 -3.95
CA LEU A 156 -12.56 -1.34 -2.92
C LEU A 156 -12.15 -0.90 -1.52
N VAL A 157 -10.85 -0.84 -1.23
CA VAL A 157 -10.33 -0.38 0.07
C VAL A 157 -10.77 1.06 0.36
N MET A 158 -10.80 1.93 -0.66
CA MET A 158 -11.28 3.30 -0.50
C MET A 158 -12.75 3.41 -0.08
N ARG A 159 -13.57 2.40 -0.37
CA ARG A 159 -14.99 2.37 0.11
C ARG A 159 -15.12 2.10 1.61
N LEU A 160 -14.06 1.60 2.25
CA LEU A 160 -14.02 1.39 3.71
C LEU A 160 -13.64 2.69 4.46
N ARG A 161 -13.35 3.75 3.74
CA ARG A 161 -13.02 5.07 4.30
C ARG A 161 -14.30 5.84 4.59
N GLU A 162 -14.40 6.38 5.79
CA GLU A 162 -15.47 7.31 6.15
C GLU A 162 -15.18 8.70 5.58
N PRO A 163 -16.22 9.42 5.11
CA PRO A 163 -16.06 10.82 4.76
C PRO A 163 -15.59 11.59 6.01
N GLN A 164 -14.45 12.26 5.91
CA GLN A 164 -14.04 13.20 6.95
C GLN A 164 -14.91 14.44 6.83
N LEU A 165 -15.68 14.74 7.87
CA LEU A 165 -16.37 16.02 7.96
C LEU A 165 -15.34 17.15 7.95
N PRO A 166 -15.61 18.29 7.30
CA PRO A 166 -14.75 19.45 7.40
C PRO A 166 -14.57 19.84 8.89
N ALA A 167 -13.37 20.27 9.25
CA ALA A 167 -13.04 20.64 10.64
C ALA A 167 -14.01 21.70 11.20
N GLU A 168 -14.49 22.58 10.34
CA GLU A 168 -15.47 23.64 10.65
C GLU A 168 -16.82 23.09 11.13
N ASP A 169 -17.28 21.97 10.52
CA ASP A 169 -18.52 21.30 10.95
C ASP A 169 -18.34 20.54 12.27
N THR A 170 -17.13 20.06 12.55
CA THR A 170 -16.82 19.39 13.82
C THR A 170 -16.80 20.35 14.97
N ASP A 171 -16.19 21.53 14.83
CA ASP A 171 -16.17 22.57 15.85
C ASP A 171 -17.57 23.14 16.12
N ALA A 172 -18.37 23.31 15.08
CA ALA A 172 -19.77 23.73 15.21
C ALA A 172 -20.64 22.67 15.92
N ALA A 173 -20.38 21.38 15.68
CA ALA A 173 -21.07 20.29 16.36
C ALA A 173 -20.70 20.21 17.84
N LEU A 174 -19.43 20.34 18.19
CA LEU A 174 -18.95 20.36 19.58
C LEU A 174 -19.50 21.57 20.35
N THR A 175 -19.56 22.73 19.73
CA THR A 175 -20.13 23.93 20.34
C THR A 175 -21.62 23.75 20.66
N ARG A 176 -22.40 23.16 19.74
CA ARG A 176 -23.82 22.86 19.96
C ARG A 176 -24.05 21.83 21.05
N GLU A 177 -23.17 20.85 21.18
CA GLU A 177 -23.24 19.82 22.22
C GLU A 177 -22.96 20.43 23.62
N GLN A 178 -21.95 21.28 23.72
CA GLN A 178 -21.63 22.03 24.94
C GLN A 178 -22.78 22.99 25.35
N GLU A 179 -23.40 23.67 24.40
CA GLU A 179 -24.57 24.53 24.67
C GLU A 179 -25.76 23.72 25.19
N ARG A 180 -26.01 22.53 24.65
CA ARG A 180 -27.07 21.62 25.11
C ARG A 180 -26.83 21.12 26.55
N GLU A 181 -25.60 20.70 26.84
CA GLU A 181 -25.23 20.25 28.19
C GLU A 181 -25.37 21.37 29.21
N THR A 182 -24.97 22.59 28.85
CA THR A 182 -25.10 23.77 29.72
C THR A 182 -26.56 24.11 30.00
N GLN A 183 -27.44 24.04 29.00
CA GLN A 183 -28.86 24.26 29.15
C GLN A 183 -29.54 23.20 30.05
N THR A 184 -29.07 21.95 29.98
CA THR A 184 -29.63 20.85 30.79
C THR A 184 -29.26 20.97 32.27
N ILE A 185 -28.09 21.58 32.58
CA ILE A 185 -27.63 21.77 33.97
C ILE A 185 -28.33 22.97 34.65
N VAL A 186 -28.81 23.94 33.89
CA VAL A 186 -29.44 25.17 34.39
C VAL A 186 -30.96 25.05 34.51
N SER A 187 -31.57 24.02 33.97
CA SER A 187 -33.00 23.70 34.06
C SER A 187 -33.29 22.75 35.22
#